data_d4a6cb99e5d6b87ba15c721d5c07d094
#
_entry.id   d4a6cb99e5d6b87ba15c721d5c07d094
#
_cell.length_a   1.000
_cell.length_b   1.000
_cell.length_c   1.000
_cell.angle_alpha   90.00
_cell.angle_beta   90.00
_cell.angle_gamma   90.00
#
_symmetry.space_group_name_H-M   'P 1'
#
loop_
_entity.id
_entity.type
_entity.pdbx_description
1 polymer ?
#
loop_
_entity_poly.entity_id
_entity_poly.type
_entity_poly.pdbx_seq_one_letter_code
_entity_poly.pdbx_strand_id
1 'polypeptide(L)'
;MTQDIGDWAPYLSPEKNKDYFNSLLSFLNSRVGFEIYPPRGTWFRAFEYSSFSSTRVVILGQDPYHGEGQAEGLSFSVPRGMSIPPSLRNIYKELDQDDVDFTNPGHGHLENWAKQGVLLLNSVLTVEKNSPASHANQGWEVFTDQVITLLNDNKDNLVFLLWGAYANKKSVLIDSNKHLILSAAHPSPFSAHKGFFGCKHFSKTNSYLKASNQELIDWSLPL
;
A
#
# COMPACT_ATOMS: atom_id res chain seq x y z
N MET A 1 -15.11 15.42 -1.57
CA MET A 1 -14.76 13.99 -1.45
C MET A 1 -15.35 13.53 -0.14
N THR A 2 -16.38 12.68 -0.20
CA THR A 2 -17.14 12.20 0.97
C THR A 2 -16.89 10.70 1.21
N GLN A 3 -15.70 10.21 0.85
CA GLN A 3 -15.34 8.84 1.16
C GLN A 3 -15.12 8.75 2.67
N ASP A 4 -15.80 7.82 3.33
CA ASP A 4 -15.64 7.58 4.76
C ASP A 4 -14.29 6.87 4.98
N ILE A 5 -13.39 7.54 5.70
CA ILE A 5 -12.07 7.02 6.08
C ILE A 5 -12.00 6.66 7.57
N GLY A 6 -13.16 6.51 8.21
CA GLY A 6 -13.26 6.05 9.59
C GLY A 6 -12.41 6.88 10.56
N ASP A 7 -11.67 6.19 11.43
CA ASP A 7 -10.82 6.79 12.46
C ASP A 7 -9.54 7.48 11.94
N TRP A 8 -9.29 7.44 10.63
CA TRP A 8 -8.30 8.30 9.97
C TRP A 8 -8.77 9.75 9.86
N ALA A 9 -10.08 10.01 9.93
CA ALA A 9 -10.63 11.32 9.66
C ALA A 9 -10.05 12.45 10.55
N PRO A 10 -9.86 12.28 11.86
CA PRO A 10 -9.25 13.32 12.71
C PRO A 10 -7.84 13.71 12.26
N TYR A 11 -7.08 12.76 11.73
CA TYR A 11 -5.68 12.97 11.32
C TYR A 11 -5.56 13.52 9.90
N LEU A 12 -6.40 13.08 8.97
CA LEU A 12 -6.27 13.41 7.54
C LEU A 12 -7.19 14.54 7.08
N SER A 13 -8.24 14.90 7.85
CA SER A 13 -9.10 16.03 7.49
C SER A 13 -8.36 17.36 7.41
N PRO A 14 -7.37 17.67 8.28
CA PRO A 14 -6.59 18.90 8.14
C PRO A 14 -5.81 18.99 6.83
N GLU A 15 -5.37 17.87 6.26
CA GLU A 15 -4.63 17.85 4.99
C GLU A 15 -5.47 18.39 3.82
N LYS A 16 -6.80 18.17 3.86
CA LYS A 16 -7.74 18.64 2.81
C LYS A 16 -7.79 20.16 2.66
N ASN A 17 -7.34 20.90 3.67
CA ASN A 17 -7.34 22.37 3.68
C ASN A 17 -5.99 22.96 3.27
N LYS A 18 -4.97 22.15 3.00
CA LYS A 18 -3.63 22.59 2.61
C LYS A 18 -3.56 22.91 1.12
N ASP A 19 -2.71 23.86 0.75
CA ASP A 19 -2.57 24.34 -0.62
C ASP A 19 -2.18 23.23 -1.59
N TYR A 20 -1.28 22.33 -1.20
CA TYR A 20 -0.87 21.22 -2.06
C TYR A 20 -2.06 20.30 -2.40
N PHE A 21 -2.97 20.08 -1.44
CA PHE A 21 -4.14 19.21 -1.64
C PHE A 21 -5.18 19.89 -2.54
N ASN A 22 -5.37 21.21 -2.39
CA ASN A 22 -6.22 22.00 -3.27
C ASN A 22 -5.66 22.02 -4.70
N SER A 23 -4.34 22.15 -4.86
CA SER A 23 -3.64 22.06 -6.15
C SER A 23 -3.81 20.68 -6.80
N LEU A 24 -3.65 19.60 -6.01
CA LEU A 24 -3.89 18.23 -6.45
C LEU A 24 -5.34 18.05 -6.94
N LEU A 25 -6.33 18.55 -6.19
CA LEU A 25 -7.74 18.45 -6.60
C LEU A 25 -8.01 19.25 -7.88
N SER A 26 -7.42 20.40 -8.02
CA SER A 26 -7.53 21.24 -9.23
C SER A 26 -6.92 20.51 -10.43
N PHE A 27 -5.76 19.90 -10.25
CA PHE A 27 -5.12 19.05 -11.27
C PHE A 27 -6.05 17.89 -11.67
N LEU A 28 -6.55 17.10 -10.72
CA LEU A 28 -7.42 15.95 -11.00
C LEU A 28 -8.73 16.37 -11.70
N ASN A 29 -9.31 17.51 -11.30
CA ASN A 29 -10.51 18.05 -11.92
C ASN A 29 -10.24 18.60 -13.34
N SER A 30 -9.02 19.03 -13.65
CA SER A 30 -8.64 19.49 -15.01
C SER A 30 -8.51 18.35 -16.02
N ARG A 31 -8.43 17.11 -15.53
CA ARG A 31 -8.24 15.90 -16.39
C ARG A 31 -9.56 15.41 -16.99
N VAL A 32 -10.37 16.34 -17.48
CA VAL A 32 -11.65 16.05 -18.17
C VAL A 32 -11.35 15.29 -19.47
N GLY A 33 -12.04 14.15 -19.67
CA GLY A 33 -11.85 13.30 -20.85
C GLY A 33 -10.74 12.24 -20.69
N PHE A 34 -10.00 12.25 -19.59
CA PHE A 34 -9.07 11.17 -19.24
C PHE A 34 -9.72 10.17 -18.30
N GLU A 35 -9.49 8.89 -18.54
CA GLU A 35 -9.93 7.83 -17.66
C GLU A 35 -8.91 7.65 -16.54
N ILE A 36 -9.32 7.91 -15.29
CA ILE A 36 -8.46 7.88 -14.10
C ILE A 36 -8.74 6.62 -13.30
N TYR A 37 -7.69 5.91 -12.92
CA TYR A 37 -7.73 4.74 -12.07
C TYR A 37 -7.08 4.98 -10.71
N PRO A 38 -7.56 4.28 -9.67
CA PRO A 38 -8.82 3.53 -9.64
C PRO A 38 -10.03 4.46 -9.76
N PRO A 39 -11.28 3.94 -9.88
CA PRO A 39 -12.50 4.75 -9.88
C PRO A 39 -12.56 5.69 -8.67
N ARG A 40 -13.10 6.90 -8.86
CA ARG A 40 -13.06 8.00 -7.86
C ARG A 40 -13.56 7.59 -6.46
N GLY A 41 -14.51 6.69 -6.38
CA GLY A 41 -15.04 6.17 -5.10
C GLY A 41 -14.12 5.21 -4.36
N THR A 42 -12.94 4.89 -4.88
CA THR A 42 -12.03 3.90 -4.29
C THR A 42 -10.61 4.42 -4.03
N TRP A 43 -10.36 5.72 -4.22
CA TRP A 43 -9.02 6.31 -4.02
C TRP A 43 -8.47 6.14 -2.60
N PHE A 44 -9.36 6.14 -1.59
CA PHE A 44 -9.03 6.02 -0.18
C PHE A 44 -9.37 4.65 0.42
N ARG A 45 -9.60 3.63 -0.40
CA ARG A 45 -10.01 2.28 0.06
C ARG A 45 -9.01 1.65 1.03
N ALA A 46 -7.72 1.94 0.90
CA ALA A 46 -6.73 1.45 1.85
C ALA A 46 -7.03 1.90 3.29
N PHE A 47 -7.54 3.11 3.46
CA PHE A 47 -7.94 3.66 4.77
C PHE A 47 -9.31 3.14 5.24
N GLU A 48 -10.20 2.79 4.33
CA GLU A 48 -11.50 2.19 4.67
C GLU A 48 -11.34 0.77 5.25
N TYR A 49 -10.42 -0.01 4.68
CA TYR A 49 -10.21 -1.39 5.08
C TYR A 49 -9.21 -1.56 6.22
N SER A 50 -8.19 -0.72 6.31
CA SER A 50 -7.24 -0.70 7.41
C SER A 50 -7.43 0.59 8.20
N SER A 51 -8.14 0.53 9.32
CA SER A 51 -8.35 1.68 10.21
C SER A 51 -7.02 2.16 10.80
N PHE A 52 -6.96 3.43 11.25
CA PHE A 52 -5.76 3.95 11.91
C PHE A 52 -5.40 3.11 13.15
N SER A 53 -6.41 2.79 13.96
CA SER A 53 -6.24 2.00 15.18
C SER A 53 -5.76 0.57 14.88
N SER A 54 -6.30 -0.08 13.84
CA SER A 54 -5.96 -1.47 13.50
C SER A 54 -4.65 -1.60 12.71
N THR A 55 -4.15 -0.54 12.08
CA THR A 55 -2.93 -0.60 11.25
C THR A 55 -1.74 -1.06 12.08
N ARG A 56 -1.11 -2.15 11.64
CA ARG A 56 0.09 -2.77 12.23
C ARG A 56 1.21 -2.93 11.21
N VAL A 57 0.86 -3.08 9.94
CA VAL A 57 1.79 -3.29 8.84
C VAL A 57 1.48 -2.28 7.73
N VAL A 58 2.51 -1.73 7.12
CA VAL A 58 2.38 -0.86 5.93
C VAL A 58 3.14 -1.49 4.79
N ILE A 59 2.46 -1.78 3.68
CA ILE A 59 3.09 -2.18 2.43
C ILE A 59 2.98 -1.02 1.45
N LEU A 60 4.12 -0.44 1.07
CA LEU A 60 4.14 0.76 0.24
C LEU A 60 4.37 0.40 -1.23
N GLY A 61 3.34 0.66 -2.06
CA GLY A 61 3.44 0.63 -3.52
C GLY A 61 3.82 2.00 -4.09
N GLN A 62 4.05 2.06 -5.40
CA GLN A 62 4.39 3.32 -6.08
C GLN A 62 3.12 4.03 -6.54
N ASP A 63 2.45 3.53 -7.55
CA ASP A 63 1.23 4.05 -8.16
C ASP A 63 0.26 2.90 -8.50
N PRO A 64 -1.02 3.19 -8.75
CA PRO A 64 -1.98 2.15 -9.11
C PRO A 64 -1.65 1.49 -10.45
N TYR A 65 -2.15 0.29 -10.68
CA TYR A 65 -2.15 -0.30 -12.02
C TYR A 65 -2.93 0.60 -12.98
N HIS A 66 -2.37 0.80 -14.17
CA HIS A 66 -2.94 1.70 -15.19
C HIS A 66 -3.76 0.98 -16.27
N GLY A 67 -3.85 -0.35 -16.20
CA GLY A 67 -4.72 -1.15 -17.08
C GLY A 67 -6.17 -1.12 -16.63
N GLU A 68 -7.08 -1.27 -17.59
CA GLU A 68 -8.51 -1.26 -17.35
C GLU A 68 -8.94 -2.33 -16.32
N GLY A 69 -9.72 -1.92 -15.32
CA GLY A 69 -10.27 -2.80 -14.29
C GLY A 69 -9.24 -3.35 -13.29
N GLN A 70 -7.95 -2.98 -13.37
CA GLN A 70 -6.92 -3.56 -12.50
C GLN A 70 -6.85 -2.87 -11.13
N ALA A 71 -6.84 -1.53 -11.10
CA ALA A 71 -6.68 -0.79 -9.86
C ALA A 71 -7.99 -0.76 -9.06
N GLU A 72 -7.90 -1.06 -7.76
CA GLU A 72 -9.04 -1.08 -6.85
C GLU A 72 -8.84 -0.24 -5.58
N GLY A 73 -7.76 0.55 -5.50
CA GLY A 73 -7.47 1.42 -4.35
C GLY A 73 -6.60 0.80 -3.26
N LEU A 74 -6.04 -0.39 -3.51
CA LEU A 74 -5.08 -1.08 -2.66
C LEU A 74 -3.80 -1.33 -3.44
N SER A 75 -2.62 -1.10 -2.84
CA SER A 75 -1.35 -1.40 -3.49
C SER A 75 -1.21 -2.89 -3.80
N PHE A 76 -0.68 -3.23 -4.97
CA PHE A 76 -0.48 -4.60 -5.49
C PHE A 76 -1.76 -5.41 -5.74
N SER A 77 -2.92 -4.99 -5.26
CA SER A 77 -4.18 -5.69 -5.37
C SER A 77 -4.89 -5.45 -6.69
N VAL A 78 -5.60 -6.47 -7.17
CA VAL A 78 -6.54 -6.37 -8.29
C VAL A 78 -7.86 -7.06 -7.94
N PRO A 79 -9.00 -6.64 -8.50
CA PRO A 79 -10.29 -7.27 -8.24
C PRO A 79 -10.29 -8.77 -8.58
N ARG A 80 -11.18 -9.54 -7.93
CA ARG A 80 -11.45 -10.94 -8.32
C ARG A 80 -11.85 -11.00 -9.80
N GLY A 81 -11.38 -12.02 -10.49
CA GLY A 81 -11.60 -12.19 -11.92
C GLY A 81 -10.54 -11.53 -12.82
N MET A 82 -9.74 -10.62 -12.29
CA MET A 82 -8.58 -10.08 -13.00
C MET A 82 -7.37 -11.03 -12.92
N SER A 83 -6.58 -11.09 -13.99
CA SER A 83 -5.35 -11.85 -13.99
C SER A 83 -4.36 -11.29 -12.97
N ILE A 84 -3.71 -12.15 -12.19
CA ILE A 84 -2.74 -11.75 -11.16
C ILE A 84 -1.56 -11.04 -11.83
N PRO A 85 -1.26 -9.77 -11.45
CA PRO A 85 -0.16 -9.02 -12.05
C PRO A 85 1.21 -9.63 -11.77
N PRO A 86 2.22 -9.38 -12.60
CA PRO A 86 3.54 -10.01 -12.46
C PRO A 86 4.22 -9.74 -11.11
N SER A 87 4.10 -8.53 -10.57
CA SER A 87 4.66 -8.22 -9.23
C SER A 87 3.95 -9.01 -8.14
N LEU A 88 2.63 -9.12 -8.19
CA LEU A 88 1.87 -9.89 -7.20
C LEU A 88 2.14 -11.40 -7.31
N ARG A 89 2.33 -11.92 -8.52
CA ARG A 89 2.79 -13.32 -8.68
C ARG A 89 4.14 -13.57 -7.97
N ASN A 90 5.05 -12.61 -8.02
CA ASN A 90 6.33 -12.72 -7.33
C ASN A 90 6.17 -12.58 -5.80
N ILE A 91 5.23 -11.75 -5.32
CA ILE A 91 4.86 -11.68 -3.90
C ILE A 91 4.33 -13.06 -3.44
N TYR A 92 3.44 -13.68 -4.19
CA TYR A 92 2.91 -15.01 -3.86
C TYR A 92 3.98 -16.09 -3.91
N LYS A 93 4.93 -16.01 -4.86
CA LYS A 93 6.08 -16.93 -4.91
C LYS A 93 6.98 -16.77 -3.68
N GLU A 94 7.19 -15.56 -3.19
CA GLU A 94 7.95 -15.34 -1.96
C GLU A 94 7.20 -15.87 -0.74
N LEU A 95 5.88 -15.64 -0.64
CA LEU A 95 5.03 -16.21 0.41
C LEU A 95 5.08 -17.74 0.47
N ASP A 96 5.02 -18.40 -0.70
CA ASP A 96 5.10 -19.87 -0.82
C ASP A 96 6.46 -20.44 -0.35
N GLN A 97 7.50 -19.61 -0.34
CA GLN A 97 8.86 -19.97 0.08
C GLN A 97 9.24 -19.44 1.47
N ASP A 98 8.39 -18.62 2.07
CA ASP A 98 8.59 -18.08 3.42
C ASP A 98 7.98 -19.02 4.47
N ASP A 99 8.39 -18.89 5.72
CA ASP A 99 7.91 -19.69 6.85
C ASP A 99 6.53 -19.18 7.35
N VAL A 100 5.56 -19.10 6.45
CA VAL A 100 4.16 -18.70 6.73
C VAL A 100 3.19 -19.67 6.05
N ASP A 101 2.00 -19.82 6.62
CA ASP A 101 0.95 -20.61 5.99
C ASP A 101 0.37 -19.81 4.81
N PHE A 102 0.63 -20.27 3.60
CA PHE A 102 0.15 -19.65 2.37
C PHE A 102 -0.15 -20.68 1.29
N THR A 103 -1.31 -20.57 0.70
CA THR A 103 -1.68 -21.30 -0.52
C THR A 103 -2.16 -20.28 -1.54
N ASN A 104 -1.65 -20.36 -2.77
CA ASN A 104 -2.05 -19.42 -3.82
C ASN A 104 -3.56 -19.52 -4.09
N PRO A 105 -4.32 -18.45 -3.86
CA PRO A 105 -5.80 -18.46 -3.94
C PRO A 105 -6.33 -18.44 -5.39
N GLY A 106 -5.48 -18.33 -6.39
CA GLY A 106 -5.88 -18.19 -7.79
C GLY A 106 -6.42 -16.82 -8.19
N HIS A 107 -6.41 -15.85 -7.29
CA HIS A 107 -6.83 -14.45 -7.53
C HIS A 107 -5.86 -13.46 -6.91
N GLY A 108 -5.97 -12.18 -7.32
CA GLY A 108 -5.08 -11.10 -6.84
C GLY A 108 -5.73 -10.11 -5.87
N HIS A 109 -6.84 -10.47 -5.22
CA HIS A 109 -7.60 -9.58 -4.36
C HIS A 109 -7.11 -9.67 -2.92
N LEU A 110 -6.53 -8.57 -2.39
CA LEU A 110 -5.81 -8.53 -1.11
C LEU A 110 -6.61 -7.89 0.04
N GLU A 111 -7.92 -7.72 -0.12
CA GLU A 111 -8.80 -7.12 0.89
C GLU A 111 -8.66 -7.79 2.27
N ASN A 112 -8.48 -9.13 2.31
CA ASN A 112 -8.33 -9.86 3.55
C ASN A 112 -7.10 -9.44 4.36
N TRP A 113 -5.99 -9.09 3.69
CA TRP A 113 -4.83 -8.52 4.38
C TRP A 113 -5.14 -7.13 4.92
N ALA A 114 -5.79 -6.28 4.12
CA ALA A 114 -6.12 -4.92 4.53
C ALA A 114 -7.02 -4.91 5.77
N LYS A 115 -8.04 -5.76 5.81
CA LYS A 115 -8.96 -5.89 6.97
C LYS A 115 -8.27 -6.37 8.25
N GLN A 116 -7.10 -6.98 8.15
CA GLN A 116 -6.30 -7.38 9.30
C GLN A 116 -5.33 -6.28 9.77
N GLY A 117 -5.41 -5.07 9.22
CA GLY A 117 -4.53 -3.97 9.59
C GLY A 117 -3.23 -3.91 8.77
N VAL A 118 -3.22 -4.48 7.57
CA VAL A 118 -2.17 -4.25 6.58
C VAL A 118 -2.59 -3.06 5.71
N LEU A 119 -2.01 -1.89 5.93
CA LEU A 119 -2.25 -0.72 5.09
C LEU A 119 -1.55 -0.89 3.74
N LEU A 120 -2.32 -1.28 2.72
CA LEU A 120 -1.86 -1.45 1.35
C LEU A 120 -1.89 -0.09 0.62
N LEU A 121 -0.87 0.75 0.87
CA LEU A 121 -0.82 2.14 0.44
C LEU A 121 0.05 2.31 -0.81
N ASN A 122 -0.45 3.01 -1.83
CA ASN A 122 0.40 3.54 -2.89
C ASN A 122 0.88 4.95 -2.52
N SER A 123 2.07 5.33 -2.93
CA SER A 123 2.58 6.71 -2.75
C SER A 123 1.80 7.72 -3.60
N VAL A 124 1.35 7.32 -4.78
CA VAL A 124 0.45 8.07 -5.67
C VAL A 124 -0.86 7.30 -5.76
N LEU A 125 -1.99 7.93 -5.44
CA LEU A 125 -3.26 7.21 -5.31
C LEU A 125 -4.08 7.13 -6.60
N THR A 126 -3.66 7.83 -7.65
CA THR A 126 -4.36 7.84 -8.94
C THR A 126 -3.40 7.81 -10.12
N VAL A 127 -3.87 7.33 -11.27
CA VAL A 127 -3.10 7.24 -12.52
C VAL A 127 -4.06 7.36 -13.71
N GLU A 128 -3.60 7.87 -14.85
CA GLU A 128 -4.38 7.82 -16.09
C GLU A 128 -4.25 6.45 -16.75
N LYS A 129 -5.30 6.03 -17.44
CA LYS A 129 -5.34 4.79 -18.22
C LYS A 129 -4.11 4.72 -19.16
N ASN A 130 -3.40 3.60 -19.13
CA ASN A 130 -2.23 3.30 -19.93
C ASN A 130 -1.06 4.28 -19.80
N SER A 131 -1.03 5.13 -18.77
CA SER A 131 -0.02 6.16 -18.57
C SER A 131 0.62 6.05 -17.17
N PRO A 132 1.54 5.09 -16.95
CA PRO A 132 2.16 4.90 -15.64
C PRO A 132 2.84 6.19 -15.17
N ALA A 133 2.78 6.45 -13.87
CA ALA A 133 3.32 7.64 -13.21
C ALA A 133 2.76 9.00 -13.70
N SER A 134 1.65 9.03 -14.45
CA SER A 134 1.05 10.26 -14.99
C SER A 134 0.64 11.28 -13.93
N HIS A 135 0.37 10.84 -12.71
CA HIS A 135 0.01 11.71 -11.57
C HIS A 135 1.13 11.84 -10.53
N ALA A 136 2.36 11.43 -10.87
CA ALA A 136 3.52 11.66 -10.02
C ALA A 136 3.82 13.15 -9.84
N ASN A 137 4.29 13.56 -8.67
CA ASN A 137 4.61 14.94 -8.30
C ASN A 137 3.43 15.93 -8.42
N GLN A 138 2.20 15.45 -8.33
CA GLN A 138 1.00 16.28 -8.35
C GLN A 138 0.43 16.54 -6.95
N GLY A 139 1.09 16.04 -5.88
CA GLY A 139 0.70 16.25 -4.49
C GLY A 139 0.28 15.00 -3.73
N TRP A 140 0.05 13.85 -4.42
CA TRP A 140 -0.25 12.59 -3.73
C TRP A 140 0.88 12.16 -2.80
N GLU A 141 2.14 12.30 -3.23
CA GLU A 141 3.29 11.93 -2.42
C GLU A 141 3.37 12.72 -1.12
N VAL A 142 3.02 14.02 -1.16
CA VAL A 142 2.96 14.85 0.05
C VAL A 142 1.89 14.32 1.01
N PHE A 143 0.71 13.98 0.48
CA PHE A 143 -0.38 13.41 1.28
C PHE A 143 0.02 12.06 1.91
N THR A 144 0.59 11.15 1.13
CA THR A 144 0.96 9.82 1.62
C THR A 144 2.19 9.84 2.53
N ASP A 145 3.10 10.80 2.36
CA ASP A 145 4.20 11.06 3.30
C ASP A 145 3.66 11.54 4.66
N GLN A 146 2.61 12.36 4.68
CA GLN A 146 1.93 12.72 5.92
C GLN A 146 1.27 11.51 6.59
N VAL A 147 0.67 10.58 5.82
CA VAL A 147 0.14 9.33 6.37
C VAL A 147 1.22 8.53 7.08
N ILE A 148 2.40 8.37 6.45
CA ILE A 148 3.53 7.65 7.04
C ILE A 148 4.00 8.37 8.32
N THR A 149 4.15 9.70 8.28
CA THR A 149 4.56 10.52 9.43
C THR A 149 3.57 10.40 10.58
N LEU A 150 2.26 10.48 10.30
CA LEU A 150 1.21 10.32 11.31
C LEU A 150 1.27 8.95 11.99
N LEU A 151 1.49 7.88 11.23
CA LEU A 151 1.67 6.54 11.79
C LEU A 151 2.93 6.47 12.66
N ASN A 152 4.05 7.00 12.17
CA ASN A 152 5.31 7.05 12.90
C ASN A 152 5.18 7.80 14.23
N ASP A 153 4.48 8.92 14.24
CA ASP A 153 4.41 9.79 15.41
C ASP A 153 3.44 9.27 16.48
N ASN A 154 2.34 8.64 16.07
CA ASN A 154 1.22 8.28 16.95
C ASN A 154 1.10 6.79 17.28
N LYS A 155 1.93 5.94 16.70
CA LYS A 155 1.92 4.50 16.97
C LYS A 155 3.33 3.99 17.30
N ASP A 156 3.38 2.81 17.87
CA ASP A 156 4.62 2.08 18.16
C ASP A 156 4.55 0.67 17.57
N ASN A 157 5.72 0.08 17.34
CA ASN A 157 5.86 -1.31 16.90
C ASN A 157 5.12 -1.62 15.58
N LEU A 158 5.10 -0.69 14.63
CA LEU A 158 4.64 -0.95 13.28
C LEU A 158 5.72 -1.67 12.46
N VAL A 159 5.29 -2.35 11.40
CA VAL A 159 6.18 -2.94 10.40
C VAL A 159 5.97 -2.23 9.06
N PHE A 160 7.04 -1.72 8.48
CA PHE A 160 7.03 -1.10 7.15
C PHE A 160 7.75 -1.99 6.15
N LEU A 161 7.02 -2.50 5.15
CA LEU A 161 7.57 -3.27 4.04
C LEU A 161 7.82 -2.33 2.87
N LEU A 162 9.10 -2.01 2.65
CA LEU A 162 9.55 -1.05 1.65
C LEU A 162 10.27 -1.78 0.50
N TRP A 163 9.56 -1.99 -0.60
CA TRP A 163 10.06 -2.77 -1.72
C TRP A 163 10.44 -1.89 -2.90
N GLY A 164 11.74 -1.92 -3.26
CA GLY A 164 12.32 -1.14 -4.34
C GLY A 164 12.80 0.25 -3.90
N ALA A 165 13.59 0.88 -4.76
CA ALA A 165 14.26 2.15 -4.45
C ALA A 165 13.28 3.29 -4.13
N TYR A 166 12.10 3.30 -4.77
CA TYR A 166 11.10 4.34 -4.55
C TYR A 166 10.51 4.26 -3.13
N ALA A 167 10.06 3.08 -2.72
CA ALA A 167 9.53 2.86 -1.38
C ALA A 167 10.62 3.05 -0.31
N ASN A 168 11.83 2.55 -0.56
CA ASN A 168 12.96 2.67 0.37
C ASN A 168 13.34 4.13 0.70
N LYS A 169 13.12 5.08 -0.20
CA LYS A 169 13.33 6.51 0.08
C LYS A 169 12.45 7.03 1.23
N LYS A 170 11.30 6.38 1.48
CA LYS A 170 10.39 6.78 2.56
C LYS A 170 10.86 6.35 3.95
N SER A 171 11.91 5.52 4.04
CA SER A 171 12.49 5.11 5.33
C SER A 171 12.97 6.30 6.18
N VAL A 172 13.32 7.42 5.57
CA VAL A 172 13.73 8.65 6.28
C VAL A 172 12.60 9.29 7.12
N LEU A 173 11.34 8.92 6.85
CA LEU A 173 10.15 9.37 7.59
C LEU A 173 9.82 8.47 8.79
N ILE A 174 10.57 7.39 9.00
CA ILE A 174 10.24 6.32 9.94
C ILE A 174 11.34 6.17 10.97
N ASP A 175 11.00 6.25 12.25
CA ASP A 175 11.92 6.01 13.36
C ASP A 175 12.16 4.51 13.55
N SER A 176 13.34 4.05 13.16
CA SER A 176 13.74 2.64 13.30
C SER A 176 13.93 2.17 14.75
N ASN A 177 13.92 3.07 15.74
CA ASN A 177 13.90 2.69 17.15
C ASN A 177 12.48 2.34 17.62
N LYS A 178 11.46 2.86 16.95
CA LYS A 178 10.03 2.61 17.26
C LYS A 178 9.41 1.51 16.39
N HIS A 179 9.88 1.37 15.16
CA HIS A 179 9.24 0.56 14.12
C HIS A 179 10.23 -0.37 13.44
N LEU A 180 9.75 -1.50 12.93
CA LEU A 180 10.54 -2.38 12.08
C LEU A 180 10.45 -1.93 10.62
N ILE A 181 11.60 -1.68 10.00
CA ILE A 181 11.70 -1.39 8.57
C ILE A 181 12.32 -2.60 7.86
N LEU A 182 11.59 -3.22 6.95
CA LEU A 182 12.05 -4.32 6.13
C LEU A 182 12.17 -3.86 4.67
N SER A 183 13.41 -3.78 4.19
CA SER A 183 13.76 -3.28 2.85
C SER A 183 14.20 -4.43 1.94
N ALA A 184 13.68 -4.46 0.71
CA ALA A 184 14.09 -5.41 -0.33
C ALA A 184 14.05 -4.76 -1.71
N ALA A 185 14.50 -5.49 -2.75
CA ALA A 185 14.26 -5.11 -4.13
C ALA A 185 12.75 -5.11 -4.43
N HIS A 186 12.33 -4.42 -5.50
CA HIS A 186 10.92 -4.42 -5.91
C HIS A 186 10.50 -5.81 -6.43
N PRO A 187 9.28 -6.30 -6.15
CA PRO A 187 8.81 -7.62 -6.60
C PRO A 187 8.56 -7.73 -8.11
N SER A 188 8.81 -6.69 -8.90
CA SER A 188 8.66 -6.77 -10.36
C SER A 188 9.58 -7.83 -10.97
N PRO A 189 9.22 -8.43 -12.13
CA PRO A 189 10.08 -9.38 -12.82
C PRO A 189 11.49 -8.87 -13.12
N PHE A 190 11.65 -7.55 -13.27
CA PHE A 190 12.94 -6.91 -13.57
C PHE A 190 13.89 -6.84 -12.38
N SER A 191 13.41 -7.02 -11.15
CA SER A 191 14.19 -6.78 -9.94
C SER A 191 14.00 -7.82 -8.83
N ALA A 192 12.97 -8.65 -8.85
CA ALA A 192 12.69 -9.60 -7.76
C ALA A 192 13.87 -10.53 -7.45
N HIS A 193 14.62 -10.95 -8.49
CA HIS A 193 15.83 -11.78 -8.33
C HIS A 193 17.02 -11.02 -7.69
N LYS A 194 16.93 -9.69 -7.51
CA LYS A 194 17.98 -8.84 -6.93
C LYS A 194 17.83 -8.68 -5.41
N GLY A 195 17.11 -9.60 -4.74
CA GLY A 195 16.96 -9.60 -3.28
C GLY A 195 15.54 -9.40 -2.75
N PHE A 196 14.50 -9.57 -3.59
CA PHE A 196 13.15 -9.75 -3.12
C PHE A 196 12.90 -11.21 -2.75
N PHE A 197 13.22 -12.14 -3.65
CA PHE A 197 13.13 -13.56 -3.32
C PHE A 197 14.10 -13.93 -2.21
N GLY A 198 13.58 -14.63 -1.19
CA GLY A 198 14.31 -15.00 0.02
C GLY A 198 14.43 -13.89 1.06
N CYS A 199 13.73 -12.75 0.91
CA CYS A 199 13.75 -11.67 1.89
C CYS A 199 13.04 -12.06 3.20
N LYS A 200 12.10 -13.01 3.16
CA LYS A 200 11.34 -13.52 4.31
C LYS A 200 10.65 -12.43 5.11
N HIS A 201 10.08 -11.47 4.42
CA HIS A 201 9.45 -10.32 5.07
C HIS A 201 8.17 -10.68 5.80
N PHE A 202 7.44 -11.69 5.36
CA PHE A 202 6.15 -12.09 5.93
C PHE A 202 6.34 -12.80 7.28
N SER A 203 7.25 -13.77 7.36
CA SER A 203 7.60 -14.44 8.61
C SER A 203 8.30 -13.49 9.60
N LYS A 204 9.20 -12.62 9.11
CA LYS A 204 9.84 -11.58 9.93
C LYS A 204 8.81 -10.59 10.51
N THR A 205 7.80 -10.21 9.72
CA THR A 205 6.69 -9.38 10.18
C THR A 205 5.97 -10.05 11.35
N ASN A 206 5.55 -11.29 11.19
CA ASN A 206 4.84 -12.02 12.22
C ASN A 206 5.70 -12.28 13.46
N SER A 207 6.99 -12.53 13.28
CA SER A 207 7.93 -12.67 14.40
C SER A 207 8.03 -11.38 15.22
N TYR A 208 8.10 -10.21 14.56
CA TYR A 208 8.14 -8.92 15.22
C TYR A 208 6.81 -8.57 15.91
N LEU A 209 5.67 -8.77 15.25
CA LEU A 209 4.35 -8.55 15.84
C LEU A 209 4.17 -9.42 17.10
N LYS A 210 4.57 -10.69 17.05
CA LYS A 210 4.55 -11.60 18.20
C LYS A 210 5.40 -11.07 19.36
N ALA A 211 6.63 -10.64 19.08
CA ALA A 211 7.53 -10.09 20.07
C ALA A 211 7.01 -8.78 20.71
N SER A 212 6.17 -8.05 19.98
CA SER A 212 5.51 -6.82 20.41
C SER A 212 4.12 -7.04 21.02
N ASN A 213 3.73 -8.30 21.30
CA ASN A 213 2.41 -8.69 21.80
C ASN A 213 1.23 -8.21 20.95
N GLN A 214 1.43 -8.17 19.62
CA GLN A 214 0.39 -7.85 18.66
C GLN A 214 -0.14 -9.12 17.98
N GLU A 215 -1.37 -9.05 17.47
CA GLU A 215 -1.94 -10.13 16.66
C GLU A 215 -1.13 -10.31 15.36
N LEU A 216 -0.93 -11.55 14.97
CA LEU A 216 -0.24 -11.90 13.73
C LEU A 216 -1.11 -11.59 12.52
N ILE A 217 -0.47 -11.44 11.38
CA ILE A 217 -1.17 -11.38 10.10
C ILE A 217 -1.31 -12.81 9.55
N ASP A 218 -2.54 -13.20 9.27
CA ASP A 218 -2.81 -14.37 8.43
C ASP A 218 -2.60 -13.96 6.97
N TRP A 219 -1.50 -14.42 6.40
CA TRP A 219 -1.15 -14.12 5.01
C TRP A 219 -1.92 -14.97 4.01
N SER A 220 -2.69 -15.97 4.46
CA SER A 220 -3.58 -16.72 3.59
C SER A 220 -4.69 -15.83 3.02
N LEU A 221 -5.22 -16.22 1.88
CA LEU A 221 -6.32 -15.53 1.22
C LEU A 221 -7.44 -16.55 0.95
N PRO A 222 -8.70 -16.20 1.25
CA PRO A 222 -9.83 -17.09 0.98
C PRO A 222 -9.96 -17.34 -0.53
N LEU A 223 -10.20 -18.60 -0.91
CA LEU A 223 -10.42 -19.07 -2.30
C LEU A 223 -11.59 -18.37 -3.00
#